data_812130964a00e4fec13bc3d50fd050d8
#
_entry.id   812130964a00e4fec13bc3d50fd050d8
#
_cell.length_a   1.000
_cell.length_b   1.000
_cell.length_c   1.000
_cell.angle_alpha   90.00
_cell.angle_beta   90.00
_cell.angle_gamma   90.00
#
_symmetry.space_group_name_H-M   'P 1'
#
loop_
_entity.id
_entity.type
_entity.pdbx_description
1 polymer ?
#
loop_
_entity_poly.entity_id
_entity_poly.type
_entity_poly.pdbx_seq_one_letter_code
_entity_poly.pdbx_strand_id
1 'polypeptide(L)'
;EAMLPRDERADVGGIGGTVAANVLSLAAMRATLGEVLTDDAFVHMISLGARFEAGVADAIERHGLPWHVTRLGCRVEYLFRAERPRTGSDAAAGGNPELDRLIHLYALNRGILLTPFHNMALMSPATTEADVDLHSGVFDEAAAELAERGAYV
;
A
#
# COMPACT_ATOMS: atom_id res chain seq x y z
N GLU A 1 -9.08 -32.54 -3.98
CA GLU A 1 -9.04 -31.09 -3.64
C GLU A 1 -7.71 -30.83 -2.94
N ALA A 2 -6.72 -30.35 -3.71
CA ALA A 2 -5.40 -30.08 -3.16
C ALA A 2 -5.49 -28.81 -2.31
N MET A 3 -5.42 -28.93 -0.99
CA MET A 3 -5.19 -27.79 -0.12
C MET A 3 -3.84 -27.19 -0.48
N LEU A 4 -3.85 -25.96 -0.98
CA LEU A 4 -2.63 -25.19 -1.16
C LEU A 4 -1.89 -25.11 0.20
N PRO A 5 -0.57 -25.28 0.22
CA PRO A 5 0.18 -25.19 1.46
C PRO A 5 -0.03 -23.80 2.05
N ARG A 6 -0.35 -23.76 3.34
CA ARG A 6 -0.37 -22.51 4.10
C ARG A 6 1.07 -22.04 4.30
N ASP A 7 1.59 -21.33 3.33
CA ASP A 7 2.75 -20.51 3.56
C ASP A 7 2.26 -19.25 4.27
N GLU A 8 2.72 -19.00 5.49
CA GLU A 8 2.39 -17.79 6.25
C GLU A 8 2.83 -16.49 5.55
N ARG A 9 3.62 -16.64 4.49
CA ARG A 9 4.12 -15.55 3.62
C ARG A 9 3.31 -15.37 2.34
N ALA A 10 2.36 -16.26 2.06
CA ALA A 10 1.54 -16.14 0.86
C ALA A 10 0.32 -15.28 1.19
N ASP A 11 0.14 -14.21 0.42
CA ASP A 11 -1.11 -13.48 0.34
C ASP A 11 -2.16 -14.39 -0.33
N VAL A 12 -2.78 -15.23 0.49
CA VAL A 12 -3.78 -16.17 0.02
C VAL A 12 -5.12 -15.45 0.01
N GLY A 13 -5.44 -14.80 -1.08
CA GLY A 13 -6.80 -14.36 -1.36
C GLY A 13 -7.75 -15.55 -1.22
N GLY A 14 -8.68 -15.47 -0.27
CA GLY A 14 -9.62 -16.57 -0.02
C GLY A 14 -10.47 -16.86 -1.25
N ILE A 15 -10.75 -18.14 -1.50
CA ILE A 15 -11.74 -18.54 -2.51
C ILE A 15 -13.12 -18.21 -1.93
N GLY A 16 -13.95 -17.47 -2.70
CA GLY A 16 -15.29 -17.07 -2.28
C GLY A 16 -16.15 -18.27 -1.84
N GLY A 17 -16.75 -18.15 -0.66
CA GLY A 17 -17.67 -19.15 -0.09
C GLY A 17 -19.11 -18.93 -0.53
N THR A 18 -20.04 -19.65 0.09
CA THR A 18 -21.49 -19.62 -0.20
C THR A 18 -22.13 -18.24 -0.03
N VAL A 19 -21.49 -17.31 0.70
CA VAL A 19 -21.97 -15.94 0.90
C VAL A 19 -21.37 -14.93 -0.07
N ALA A 20 -20.45 -15.32 -0.95
CA ALA A 20 -19.73 -14.42 -1.85
C ALA A 20 -20.64 -13.66 -2.83
N ALA A 21 -21.78 -14.23 -3.21
CA ALA A 21 -22.72 -13.64 -4.15
C ALA A 21 -24.13 -13.44 -3.52
N ASN A 22 -24.20 -13.19 -2.21
CA ASN A 22 -25.48 -12.93 -1.57
C ASN A 22 -26.09 -11.59 -2.04
N VAL A 23 -27.43 -11.49 -1.99
CA VAL A 23 -28.18 -10.37 -2.53
C VAL A 23 -27.78 -9.03 -1.90
N LEU A 24 -27.48 -9.01 -0.59
CA LEU A 24 -27.06 -7.79 0.09
C LEU A 24 -25.71 -7.28 -0.42
N SER A 25 -24.72 -8.19 -0.57
CA SER A 25 -23.41 -7.82 -1.12
C SER A 25 -23.52 -7.33 -2.57
N LEU A 26 -24.37 -7.94 -3.38
CA LEU A 26 -24.60 -7.49 -4.76
C LEU A 26 -25.28 -6.12 -4.81
N ALA A 27 -26.24 -5.87 -3.92
CA ALA A 27 -26.90 -4.55 -3.82
C ALA A 27 -25.91 -3.46 -3.36
N ALA A 28 -25.08 -3.76 -2.36
CA ALA A 28 -24.02 -2.87 -1.90
C ALA A 28 -22.98 -2.57 -3.00
N MET A 29 -22.55 -3.60 -3.73
CA MET A 29 -21.62 -3.45 -4.86
C MET A 29 -22.22 -2.56 -5.95
N ARG A 30 -23.50 -2.76 -6.29
CA ARG A 30 -24.20 -1.93 -7.29
C ARG A 30 -24.24 -0.46 -6.87
N ALA A 31 -24.60 -0.18 -5.61
CA ALA A 31 -24.63 1.18 -5.08
C ALA A 31 -23.24 1.81 -5.09
N THR A 32 -22.22 1.06 -4.63
CA THR A 32 -20.84 1.55 -4.62
C THR A 32 -20.34 1.90 -6.01
N LEU A 33 -20.55 1.01 -7.00
CA LEU A 33 -20.11 1.25 -8.37
C LEU A 33 -20.90 2.33 -9.09
N GLY A 34 -22.20 2.50 -8.74
CA GLY A 34 -23.09 3.46 -9.42
C GLY A 34 -23.09 4.85 -8.81
N GLU A 35 -22.81 4.99 -7.52
CA GLU A 35 -23.04 6.24 -6.78
C GLU A 35 -21.79 6.77 -6.08
N VAL A 36 -20.81 5.90 -5.74
CA VAL A 36 -19.61 6.28 -4.97
C VAL A 36 -18.39 6.37 -5.86
N LEU A 37 -18.15 5.35 -6.69
CA LEU A 37 -16.97 5.28 -7.57
C LEU A 37 -17.28 5.94 -8.92
N THR A 38 -17.53 7.25 -8.90
CA THR A 38 -17.77 8.08 -10.08
C THR A 38 -16.46 8.48 -10.74
N ASP A 39 -16.52 9.00 -11.97
CA ASP A 39 -15.35 9.53 -12.67
C ASP A 39 -14.65 10.64 -11.88
N ASP A 40 -15.41 11.54 -11.24
CA ASP A 40 -14.86 12.59 -10.39
C ASP A 40 -14.17 12.03 -9.14
N ALA A 41 -14.73 10.96 -8.54
CA ALA A 41 -14.09 10.27 -7.43
C ALA A 41 -12.74 9.65 -7.85
N PHE A 42 -12.67 9.07 -9.05
CA PHE A 42 -11.40 8.56 -9.58
C PHE A 42 -10.40 9.66 -9.88
N VAL A 43 -10.79 10.80 -10.43
CA VAL A 43 -9.92 11.96 -10.64
C VAL A 43 -9.31 12.40 -9.30
N HIS A 44 -10.14 12.55 -8.27
CA HIS A 44 -9.70 12.88 -6.91
C HIS A 44 -8.72 11.85 -6.36
N MET A 45 -9.07 10.57 -6.35
CA MET A 45 -8.22 9.50 -5.82
C MET A 45 -6.89 9.37 -6.56
N ILE A 46 -6.88 9.55 -7.90
CA ILE A 46 -5.66 9.48 -8.71
C ILE A 46 -4.73 10.66 -8.37
N SER A 47 -5.28 11.84 -8.13
CA SER A 47 -4.49 13.01 -7.72
C SER A 47 -3.84 12.80 -6.36
N LEU A 48 -4.57 12.22 -5.39
CA LEU A 48 -4.03 11.85 -4.08
C LEU A 48 -2.97 10.76 -4.20
N GLY A 49 -3.16 9.78 -5.08
CA GLY A 49 -2.14 8.77 -5.36
C GLY A 49 -0.85 9.38 -5.91
N ALA A 50 -0.94 10.38 -6.79
CA ALA A 50 0.24 11.09 -7.28
C ALA A 50 0.95 11.89 -6.17
N ARG A 51 0.19 12.54 -5.27
CA ARG A 51 0.73 13.24 -4.10
C ARG A 51 1.45 12.29 -3.14
N PHE A 52 0.84 11.13 -2.87
CA PHE A 52 1.44 10.10 -2.03
C PHE A 52 2.75 9.56 -2.64
N GLU A 53 2.73 9.23 -3.94
CA GLU A 53 3.93 8.77 -4.67
C GLU A 53 5.06 9.79 -4.56
N ALA A 54 4.77 11.08 -4.76
CA ALA A 54 5.75 12.15 -4.66
C ALA A 54 6.35 12.25 -3.25
N GLY A 55 5.52 12.25 -2.20
CA GLY A 55 6.01 12.32 -0.83
C GLY A 55 6.91 11.15 -0.43
N VAL A 56 6.56 9.94 -0.84
CA VAL A 56 7.38 8.74 -0.61
C VAL A 56 8.68 8.79 -1.42
N ALA A 57 8.62 9.17 -2.71
CA ALA A 57 9.80 9.28 -3.57
C ALA A 57 10.79 10.32 -3.03
N ASP A 58 10.30 11.48 -2.61
CA ASP A 58 11.12 12.56 -2.03
C ASP A 58 11.85 12.10 -0.76
N ALA A 59 11.18 11.34 0.12
CA ALA A 59 11.79 10.79 1.32
C ALA A 59 12.86 9.73 0.98
N ILE A 60 12.57 8.82 0.05
CA ILE A 60 13.53 7.82 -0.43
C ILE A 60 14.79 8.48 -0.97
N GLU A 61 14.66 9.52 -1.81
CA GLU A 61 15.77 10.26 -2.40
C GLU A 61 16.56 11.03 -1.32
N ARG A 62 15.84 11.74 -0.43
CA ARG A 62 16.46 12.56 0.64
C ARG A 62 17.33 11.76 1.57
N HIS A 63 16.89 10.55 1.92
CA HIS A 63 17.62 9.69 2.85
C HIS A 63 18.52 8.65 2.16
N GLY A 64 18.61 8.68 0.82
CA GLY A 64 19.46 7.78 0.04
C GLY A 64 19.12 6.30 0.18
N LEU A 65 17.84 5.98 0.38
CA LEU A 65 17.40 4.61 0.56
C LEU A 65 17.38 3.85 -0.77
N PRO A 66 17.81 2.57 -0.81
CA PRO A 66 17.77 1.75 -2.00
C PRO A 66 16.37 1.17 -2.24
N TRP A 67 15.37 2.03 -2.21
CA TRP A 67 13.96 1.67 -2.37
C TRP A 67 13.36 2.35 -3.58
N HIS A 68 12.19 1.90 -4.01
CA HIS A 68 11.42 2.59 -5.04
C HIS A 68 9.93 2.57 -4.75
N VAL A 69 9.22 3.50 -5.36
CA VAL A 69 7.76 3.60 -5.30
C VAL A 69 7.18 3.36 -6.70
N THR A 70 6.02 2.73 -6.74
CA THR A 70 5.26 2.43 -7.97
C THR A 70 3.84 2.86 -7.80
N ARG A 71 3.25 3.45 -8.84
CA ARG A 71 1.83 3.85 -8.83
C ARG A 71 1.07 3.28 -10.02
N LEU A 72 -0.15 2.85 -9.74
CA LEU A 72 -1.15 2.49 -10.75
C LEU A 72 -2.48 3.17 -10.39
N GLY A 73 -2.79 4.27 -11.05
CA GLY A 73 -3.97 5.07 -10.74
C GLY A 73 -3.93 5.61 -9.31
N CYS A 74 -4.89 5.21 -8.49
CA CYS A 74 -5.01 5.59 -7.08
C CYS A 74 -4.35 4.57 -6.10
N ARG A 75 -3.70 3.54 -6.61
CA ARG A 75 -2.90 2.59 -5.82
C ARG A 75 -1.43 2.97 -5.88
N VAL A 76 -0.77 3.05 -4.73
CA VAL A 76 0.67 3.32 -4.62
C VAL A 76 1.29 2.26 -3.73
N GLU A 77 2.48 1.78 -4.08
CA GLU A 77 3.21 0.78 -3.31
C GLU A 77 4.70 1.10 -3.35
N TYR A 78 5.38 1.00 -2.22
CA TYR A 78 6.83 1.11 -2.15
C TYR A 78 7.44 -0.23 -1.76
N LEU A 79 8.63 -0.49 -2.30
CA LEU A 79 9.36 -1.74 -2.13
C LEU A 79 10.78 -1.46 -1.65
N PHE A 80 11.30 -2.31 -0.76
CA PHE A 80 12.62 -2.18 -0.14
C PHE A 80 13.74 -2.69 -1.05
N ARG A 81 13.73 -2.22 -2.28
CA ARG A 81 14.72 -2.52 -3.30
C ARG A 81 14.83 -1.38 -4.30
N ALA A 82 16.02 -1.15 -4.84
CA ALA A 82 16.24 -0.08 -5.81
C ALA A 82 15.62 -0.38 -7.18
N GLU A 83 15.69 -1.64 -7.60
CA GLU A 83 15.22 -2.04 -8.93
C GLU A 83 13.72 -2.32 -8.93
N ARG A 84 13.02 -1.75 -9.91
CA ARG A 84 11.60 -2.05 -10.13
C ARG A 84 11.43 -3.52 -10.54
N PRO A 85 10.56 -4.30 -9.86
CA PRO A 85 10.31 -5.67 -10.23
C PRO A 85 9.62 -5.75 -11.61
N ARG A 86 10.02 -6.73 -12.40
CA ARG A 86 9.47 -6.98 -13.74
C ARG A 86 8.45 -8.11 -13.75
N THR A 87 8.49 -8.95 -12.72
CA THR A 87 7.61 -10.11 -12.54
C THR A 87 7.16 -10.21 -11.08
N GLY A 88 6.09 -10.97 -10.81
CA GLY A 88 5.65 -11.26 -9.45
C GLY A 88 6.72 -11.98 -8.62
N SER A 89 7.51 -12.85 -9.25
CA SER A 89 8.64 -13.53 -8.58
C SER A 89 9.74 -12.54 -8.17
N ASP A 90 10.05 -11.54 -9.00
CA ASP A 90 11.01 -10.49 -8.66
C ASP A 90 10.50 -9.66 -7.47
N ALA A 91 9.20 -9.35 -7.45
CA ALA A 91 8.58 -8.62 -6.34
C ALA A 91 8.67 -9.41 -5.04
N ALA A 92 8.33 -10.69 -5.07
CA ALA A 92 8.39 -11.59 -3.92
C ALA A 92 9.83 -11.75 -3.39
N ALA A 93 10.82 -11.84 -4.27
CA ALA A 93 12.23 -11.95 -3.89
C ALA A 93 12.80 -10.66 -3.25
N GLY A 94 12.15 -9.52 -3.48
CA GLY A 94 12.53 -8.23 -2.90
C GLY A 94 11.80 -7.88 -1.59
N GLY A 95 10.97 -8.78 -1.07
CA GLY A 95 10.25 -8.57 0.18
C GLY A 95 11.18 -8.61 1.41
N ASN A 96 10.94 -7.73 2.36
CA ASN A 96 11.61 -7.72 3.66
C ASN A 96 10.55 -7.68 4.79
N PRO A 97 10.15 -8.85 5.33
CA PRO A 97 9.08 -8.92 6.33
C PRO A 97 9.37 -8.16 7.64
N GLU A 98 10.62 -7.92 7.97
CA GLU A 98 11.00 -7.17 9.17
C GLU A 98 10.76 -5.67 8.96
N LEU A 99 11.18 -5.14 7.81
CA LEU A 99 10.90 -3.76 7.43
C LEU A 99 9.40 -3.53 7.22
N ASP A 100 8.69 -4.47 6.61
CA ASP A 100 7.22 -4.40 6.45
C ASP A 100 6.53 -4.22 7.81
N ARG A 101 6.89 -5.05 8.80
CA ARG A 101 6.34 -4.96 10.16
C ARG A 101 6.75 -3.67 10.87
N LEU A 102 8.00 -3.25 10.71
CA LEU A 102 8.50 -2.03 11.34
C LEU A 102 7.73 -0.82 10.82
N ILE A 103 7.66 -0.63 9.51
CA ILE A 103 6.96 0.50 8.90
C ILE A 103 5.47 0.47 9.25
N HIS A 104 4.84 -0.71 9.20
CA HIS A 104 3.44 -0.85 9.58
C HIS A 104 3.19 -0.42 11.03
N LEU A 105 3.99 -0.89 11.99
CA LEU A 105 3.86 -0.54 13.41
C LEU A 105 4.22 0.93 13.67
N TYR A 106 5.22 1.45 12.96
CA TYR A 106 5.63 2.85 13.08
C TYR A 106 4.49 3.79 12.65
N ALA A 107 3.87 3.49 11.50
CA ALA A 107 2.72 4.22 10.99
C ALA A 107 1.49 4.08 11.90
N LEU A 108 1.18 2.85 12.35
CA LEU A 108 0.03 2.56 13.22
C LEU A 108 0.11 3.34 14.55
N ASN A 109 1.28 3.39 15.17
CA ASN A 109 1.50 4.16 16.40
C ASN A 109 1.35 5.69 16.21
N ARG A 110 1.31 6.15 14.97
CA ARG A 110 1.11 7.56 14.59
C ARG A 110 -0.24 7.83 13.93
N GLY A 111 -1.18 6.88 14.09
CA GLY A 111 -2.57 7.02 13.64
C GLY A 111 -2.82 6.67 12.19
N ILE A 112 -1.87 6.00 11.52
CA ILE A 112 -1.98 5.60 10.12
C ILE A 112 -2.12 4.08 10.02
N LEU A 113 -3.22 3.61 9.46
CA LEU A 113 -3.44 2.20 9.17
C LEU A 113 -3.12 1.92 7.69
N LEU A 114 -1.99 1.29 7.44
CA LEU A 114 -1.63 0.72 6.15
C LEU A 114 -2.01 -0.75 6.07
N THR A 115 -2.04 -1.32 4.87
CA THR A 115 -2.25 -2.76 4.67
C THR A 115 -1.12 -3.55 5.34
N PRO A 116 -1.42 -4.51 6.25
CA PRO A 116 -0.41 -5.13 7.11
C PRO A 116 0.60 -6.05 6.41
N PHE A 117 0.36 -6.45 5.16
CA PHE A 117 1.26 -7.36 4.40
C PHE A 117 1.83 -6.72 3.15
N HIS A 118 1.52 -5.46 2.90
CA HIS A 118 2.00 -4.70 1.76
C HIS A 118 2.24 -3.26 2.17
N ASN A 119 3.30 -2.67 1.66
CA ASN A 119 3.53 -1.23 1.78
C ASN A 119 2.70 -0.48 0.74
N MET A 120 1.42 -0.75 0.73
CA MET A 120 0.47 -0.31 -0.29
C MET A 120 -0.56 0.62 0.30
N ALA A 121 -0.72 1.77 -0.32
CA ALA A 121 -1.80 2.69 -0.06
C ALA A 121 -2.85 2.62 -1.18
N LEU A 122 -4.11 2.55 -0.79
CA LEU A 122 -5.26 2.65 -1.68
C LEU A 122 -6.04 3.90 -1.31
N MET A 123 -6.08 4.88 -2.21
CA MET A 123 -6.87 6.08 -2.00
C MET A 123 -8.36 5.74 -2.12
N SER A 124 -9.16 6.28 -1.24
CA SER A 124 -10.62 6.18 -1.27
C SER A 124 -11.24 7.54 -1.60
N PRO A 125 -12.53 7.60 -1.98
CA PRO A 125 -13.22 8.88 -2.16
C PRO A 125 -13.25 9.77 -0.92
N ALA A 126 -13.06 9.18 0.28
CA ALA A 126 -13.02 9.89 1.56
C ALA A 126 -11.60 10.30 1.99
N THR A 127 -10.57 9.81 1.33
CA THR A 127 -9.17 10.18 1.62
C THR A 127 -8.97 11.66 1.31
N THR A 128 -8.27 12.38 2.18
CA THR A 128 -7.98 13.81 2.02
C THR A 128 -6.48 14.05 1.75
N GLU A 129 -6.14 15.26 1.30
CA GLU A 129 -4.74 15.67 1.18
C GLU A 129 -4.02 15.64 2.53
N ALA A 130 -4.71 16.01 3.62
CA ALA A 130 -4.14 15.98 4.96
C ALA A 130 -3.78 14.57 5.42
N ASP A 131 -4.57 13.54 5.04
CA ASP A 131 -4.25 12.14 5.33
C ASP A 131 -2.96 11.71 4.60
N VAL A 132 -2.84 12.12 3.34
CA VAL A 132 -1.64 11.83 2.52
C VAL A 132 -0.41 12.55 3.07
N ASP A 133 -0.55 13.81 3.48
CA ASP A 133 0.55 14.60 4.04
C ASP A 133 1.00 14.05 5.40
N LEU A 134 0.05 13.64 6.23
CA LEU A 134 0.37 12.94 7.50
C LEU A 134 1.20 11.69 7.24
N HIS A 135 0.79 10.86 6.26
CA HIS A 135 1.56 9.68 5.90
C HIS A 135 2.98 10.05 5.42
N SER A 136 3.09 11.03 4.52
CA SER A 136 4.38 11.44 3.96
C SER A 136 5.34 11.92 5.05
N GLY A 137 4.85 12.69 6.03
CA GLY A 137 5.65 13.12 7.18
C GLY A 137 6.11 11.95 8.04
N VAL A 138 5.21 11.04 8.38
CA VAL A 138 5.53 9.86 9.21
C VAL A 138 6.48 8.91 8.47
N PHE A 139 6.33 8.76 7.17
CA PHE A 139 7.24 7.95 6.35
C PHE A 139 8.63 8.57 6.27
N ASP A 140 8.73 9.89 6.12
CA ASP A 140 10.00 10.64 6.12
C ASP A 140 10.76 10.48 7.46
N GLU A 141 10.05 10.57 8.60
CA GLU A 141 10.64 10.30 9.91
C GLU A 141 11.17 8.86 10.02
N ALA A 142 10.39 7.87 9.60
CA ALA A 142 10.82 6.47 9.63
C ALA A 142 12.03 6.23 8.72
N ALA A 143 12.03 6.81 7.52
CA ALA A 143 13.12 6.74 6.56
C ALA A 143 14.41 7.34 7.12
N ALA A 144 14.33 8.49 7.80
CA ALA A 144 15.46 9.12 8.46
C ALA A 144 16.07 8.21 9.55
N GLU A 145 15.23 7.68 10.45
CA GLU A 145 15.69 6.80 11.52
C GLU A 145 16.36 5.51 10.99
N LEU A 146 15.80 4.94 9.92
CA LEU A 146 16.37 3.75 9.29
C LEU A 146 17.70 4.03 8.61
N ALA A 147 17.80 5.17 7.90
CA ALA A 147 19.04 5.60 7.25
C ALA A 147 20.17 5.83 8.28
N GLU A 148 19.88 6.55 9.37
CA GLU A 148 20.86 6.80 10.45
C GLU A 148 21.38 5.50 11.09
N ARG A 149 20.55 4.47 11.20
CA ARG A 149 20.91 3.17 11.80
C ARG A 149 21.52 2.18 10.80
N GLY A 150 21.49 2.47 9.49
CA GLY A 150 21.85 1.53 8.44
C GLY A 150 20.95 0.28 8.38
N ALA A 151 19.70 0.41 8.83
CA ALA A 151 18.72 -0.69 9.01
C ALA A 151 17.66 -0.72 7.90
N TYR A 152 18.06 -0.57 6.65
CA TYR A 152 17.15 -0.43 5.51
C TYR A 152 17.34 -1.49 4.40
N VAL A 153 18.11 -2.54 4.65
CA VAL A 153 18.37 -3.69 3.76
C VAL A 153 18.03 -5.00 4.43
#